data_73f70bad39c37c8e8a91504dd8e03deb
#
_entry.id   73f70bad39c37c8e8a91504dd8e03deb
#
_cell.length_a   1.000
_cell.length_b   1.000
_cell.length_c   1.000
_cell.angle_alpha   90.00
_cell.angle_beta   90.00
_cell.angle_gamma   90.00
#
_symmetry.space_group_name_H-M   'P 1'
#
loop_
_entity.id
_entity.type
_entity.pdbx_description
1 polymer ?
#
loop_
_entity_poly.entity_id
_entity_poly.type
_entity_poly.pdbx_seq_one_letter_code
_entity_poly.pdbx_strand_id
1 'polypeptide(L)'
;SDSFWTWRDLMYRLVDKITPEQLETIASYLYIEMLKAGYTSVAEFHYLHHSSSGAPYEERTELALRIASAAKHTGIGLTLLPVLYSYAGFGAQPPSVGQRRFINDSDSYLNMYESLTSRLASEPMQRTGLCFHSLRAVTPEQIGAILACHPGQQPIHIHIAEQQKEVDDCQAWSGERPVEWLYNHLPVDSRWCLIHATHLTPQETMKIATSGAVAGLCLTTEANLGDGIFPGPQYLEHNGVWGIGSDSHISVSVSEDLRWFEYGQRLVAQRRNRLIVPGEPHVGNVLYQGALRGGARALGQNIGQLSVGYRADLVVLDSQNPFIASAEDQMLLNRWIFACSSNPITAVMTGGRWVIEDGHHHKEESVSQAFIQVMKDLAA
;
A
#
# COMPACT_ATOMS: atom_id res chain seq x y z
N SER A 1 26.52 5.41 -8.52
CA SER A 1 26.04 4.84 -7.28
C SER A 1 24.57 4.48 -7.41
N ASP A 2 24.18 3.35 -6.87
CA ASP A 2 22.81 2.87 -6.90
C ASP A 2 21.93 3.71 -5.95
N SER A 3 20.69 4.00 -6.35
CA SER A 3 19.76 4.85 -5.60
C SER A 3 18.31 4.56 -6.01
N PHE A 4 17.35 5.08 -5.23
CA PHE A 4 15.93 5.10 -5.60
C PHE A 4 15.70 5.53 -7.07
N TRP A 5 16.40 6.54 -7.54
CA TRP A 5 16.21 7.11 -8.88
C TRP A 5 16.70 6.18 -10.00
N THR A 6 17.82 5.47 -9.80
CA THR A 6 18.31 4.47 -10.74
C THR A 6 17.42 3.22 -10.78
N TRP A 7 16.88 2.81 -9.64
CA TRP A 7 15.89 1.75 -9.53
C TRP A 7 14.59 2.10 -10.29
N ARG A 8 14.08 3.32 -10.10
CA ARG A 8 12.89 3.81 -10.81
C ARG A 8 13.07 3.77 -12.34
N ASP A 9 14.22 4.17 -12.86
CA ASP A 9 14.49 4.15 -14.30
C ASP A 9 14.56 2.71 -14.85
N LEU A 10 15.01 1.76 -14.06
CA LEU A 10 14.96 0.33 -14.42
C LEU A 10 13.52 -0.17 -14.45
N MET A 11 12.74 0.16 -13.44
CA MET A 11 11.32 -0.19 -13.33
C MET A 11 10.55 0.34 -14.56
N TYR A 12 10.75 1.57 -14.98
CA TYR A 12 10.10 2.12 -16.18
C TYR A 12 10.39 1.32 -17.45
N ARG A 13 11.59 0.80 -17.62
CA ARG A 13 11.94 -0.05 -18.78
C ARG A 13 11.22 -1.40 -18.78
N LEU A 14 11.00 -1.99 -17.61
CA LEU A 14 10.27 -3.25 -17.47
C LEU A 14 8.77 -3.02 -17.71
N VAL A 15 8.20 -2.01 -17.08
CA VAL A 15 6.79 -1.64 -17.22
C VAL A 15 6.41 -1.37 -18.68
N ASP A 16 7.33 -0.89 -19.48
CA ASP A 16 7.09 -0.58 -20.90
C ASP A 16 6.70 -1.79 -21.75
N LYS A 17 7.09 -2.99 -21.35
CA LYS A 17 6.85 -4.24 -22.07
C LYS A 17 5.58 -5.00 -21.63
N ILE A 18 5.03 -4.71 -20.46
CA ILE A 18 3.95 -5.51 -19.85
C ILE A 18 2.64 -5.39 -20.62
N THR A 19 2.05 -6.54 -21.01
CA THR A 19 0.70 -6.63 -21.59
C THR A 19 -0.39 -6.73 -20.52
N PRO A 20 -1.68 -6.50 -20.86
CA PRO A 20 -2.78 -6.69 -19.92
C PRO A 20 -2.84 -8.11 -19.31
N GLU A 21 -2.65 -9.14 -20.11
CA GLU A 21 -2.65 -10.54 -19.66
C GLU A 21 -1.48 -10.85 -18.73
N GLN A 22 -0.29 -10.30 -19.03
CA GLN A 22 0.89 -10.42 -18.17
C GLN A 22 0.68 -9.71 -16.84
N LEU A 23 0.08 -8.51 -16.85
CA LEU A 23 -0.25 -7.78 -15.63
C LEU A 23 -1.21 -8.59 -14.74
N GLU A 24 -2.27 -9.17 -15.30
CA GLU A 24 -3.22 -10.00 -14.55
C GLU A 24 -2.53 -11.22 -13.93
N THR A 25 -1.64 -11.87 -14.67
CA THR A 25 -0.86 -13.02 -14.20
C THR A 25 0.07 -12.63 -13.05
N ILE A 26 0.81 -11.52 -13.19
CA ILE A 26 1.72 -11.01 -12.15
C ILE A 26 0.93 -10.64 -10.89
N ALA A 27 -0.18 -9.92 -11.04
CA ALA A 27 -1.04 -9.54 -9.92
C ALA A 27 -1.65 -10.78 -9.23
N SER A 28 -2.08 -11.79 -9.98
CA SER A 28 -2.63 -13.03 -9.42
C SER A 28 -1.59 -13.78 -8.58
N TYR A 29 -0.36 -13.88 -9.06
CA TYR A 29 0.73 -14.48 -8.29
C TYR A 29 1.01 -13.70 -7.01
N LEU A 30 1.16 -12.38 -7.12
CA LEU A 30 1.39 -11.50 -5.96
C LEU A 30 0.27 -11.65 -4.92
N TYR A 31 -0.98 -11.65 -5.33
CA TYR A 31 -2.12 -11.73 -4.41
C TYR A 31 -2.19 -13.08 -3.69
N ILE A 32 -1.81 -14.17 -4.34
CA ILE A 32 -1.67 -15.47 -3.68
C ILE A 32 -0.56 -15.40 -2.62
N GLU A 33 0.60 -14.85 -2.94
CA GLU A 33 1.69 -14.69 -1.97
C GLU A 33 1.28 -13.76 -0.81
N MET A 34 0.55 -12.69 -1.08
CA MET A 34 -0.01 -11.81 -0.04
C MET A 34 -0.97 -12.56 0.89
N LEU A 35 -1.89 -13.36 0.35
CA LEU A 35 -2.82 -14.18 1.13
C LEU A 35 -2.08 -15.19 2.00
N LYS A 36 -1.07 -15.87 1.46
CA LYS A 36 -0.21 -16.80 2.22
C LYS A 36 0.56 -16.10 3.34
N ALA A 37 0.92 -14.84 3.14
CA ALA A 37 1.62 -14.02 4.13
C ALA A 37 0.70 -13.39 5.18
N GLY A 38 -0.62 -13.54 5.06
CA GLY A 38 -1.61 -13.04 6.03
C GLY A 38 -2.27 -11.72 5.68
N TYR A 39 -2.02 -11.16 4.50
CA TYR A 39 -2.80 -10.03 3.97
C TYR A 39 -4.12 -10.54 3.41
N THR A 40 -5.25 -10.03 3.90
CA THR A 40 -6.60 -10.42 3.43
C THR A 40 -7.19 -9.41 2.46
N SER A 41 -6.60 -8.24 2.37
CA SER A 41 -7.00 -7.13 1.50
C SER A 41 -5.80 -6.30 1.08
N VAL A 42 -5.94 -5.62 -0.05
CA VAL A 42 -4.92 -4.72 -0.60
C VAL A 42 -5.56 -3.44 -1.12
N ALA A 43 -4.89 -2.31 -0.90
CA ALA A 43 -5.10 -1.07 -1.64
C ALA A 43 -4.09 -1.05 -2.78
N GLU A 44 -4.59 -1.17 -4.01
CA GLU A 44 -3.74 -1.26 -5.20
C GLU A 44 -3.51 0.12 -5.79
N PHE A 45 -2.29 0.63 -5.62
CA PHE A 45 -1.83 1.91 -6.14
C PHE A 45 -1.52 1.77 -7.64
N HIS A 46 -2.55 1.91 -8.49
CA HIS A 46 -2.52 1.51 -9.89
C HIS A 46 -2.37 2.71 -10.83
N TYR A 47 -1.22 2.87 -11.48
CA TYR A 47 -0.97 3.96 -12.45
C TYR A 47 -0.50 3.51 -13.83
N LEU A 48 -0.51 2.22 -14.15
CA LEU A 48 -0.30 1.71 -15.49
C LEU A 48 -1.63 1.71 -16.25
N HIS A 49 -1.89 2.76 -17.05
CA HIS A 49 -3.20 2.97 -17.67
C HIS A 49 -3.24 2.69 -19.17
N HIS A 50 -2.14 2.99 -19.87
CA HIS A 50 -2.11 3.04 -21.33
C HIS A 50 -1.28 1.90 -21.93
N SER A 51 -1.42 1.73 -23.25
CA SER A 51 -0.58 0.82 -24.02
C SER A 51 0.90 1.25 -24.00
N SER A 52 1.77 0.41 -24.53
CA SER A 52 3.22 0.71 -24.65
C SER A 52 3.52 1.96 -25.48
N SER A 53 2.61 2.35 -26.38
CA SER A 53 2.74 3.61 -27.12
C SER A 53 2.31 4.86 -26.33
N GLY A 54 1.66 4.69 -25.18
CA GLY A 54 1.02 5.76 -24.40
C GLY A 54 -0.42 6.07 -24.84
N ALA A 55 -0.94 5.37 -25.86
CA ALA A 55 -2.33 5.50 -26.26
C ALA A 55 -3.25 4.71 -25.34
N PRO A 56 -4.47 5.22 -25.05
CA PRO A 56 -5.44 4.44 -24.30
C PRO A 56 -5.82 3.16 -25.05
N TYR A 57 -6.16 2.11 -24.30
CA TYR A 57 -6.84 0.94 -24.85
C TYR A 57 -8.26 1.31 -25.31
N GLU A 58 -8.90 0.46 -26.14
CA GLU A 58 -10.30 0.60 -26.51
C GLU A 58 -11.19 0.69 -25.25
N GLU A 59 -10.99 -0.24 -24.32
CA GLU A 59 -11.47 -0.13 -22.94
C GLU A 59 -10.45 0.64 -22.10
N ARG A 60 -10.74 1.89 -21.80
CA ARG A 60 -9.78 2.79 -21.09
C ARG A 60 -9.38 2.28 -19.69
N THR A 61 -10.19 1.43 -19.10
CA THR A 61 -9.95 0.83 -17.78
C THR A 61 -9.36 -0.59 -17.87
N GLU A 62 -8.92 -1.04 -19.05
CA GLU A 62 -8.46 -2.40 -19.31
C GLU A 62 -7.47 -2.91 -18.26
N LEU A 63 -6.39 -2.18 -18.00
CA LEU A 63 -5.36 -2.62 -17.06
C LEU A 63 -5.85 -2.63 -15.60
N ALA A 64 -6.67 -1.66 -15.22
CA ALA A 64 -7.30 -1.63 -13.90
C ALA A 64 -8.29 -2.79 -13.70
N LEU A 65 -9.04 -3.16 -14.73
CA LEU A 65 -9.94 -4.32 -14.70
C LEU A 65 -9.18 -5.65 -14.63
N ARG A 66 -7.97 -5.73 -15.18
CA ARG A 66 -7.10 -6.91 -15.02
C ARG A 66 -6.67 -7.08 -13.56
N ILE A 67 -6.37 -6.00 -12.87
CA ILE A 67 -6.11 -5.99 -11.41
C ILE A 67 -7.34 -6.47 -10.63
N ALA A 68 -8.51 -5.93 -10.94
CA ALA A 68 -9.77 -6.34 -10.31
C ALA A 68 -10.10 -7.81 -10.56
N SER A 69 -9.84 -8.30 -11.78
CA SER A 69 -9.98 -9.72 -12.15
C SER A 69 -9.04 -10.61 -11.33
N ALA A 70 -7.77 -10.24 -11.22
CA ALA A 70 -6.78 -10.97 -10.41
C ALA A 70 -7.21 -11.05 -8.93
N ALA A 71 -7.69 -9.95 -8.35
CA ALA A 71 -8.19 -9.93 -6.97
C ALA A 71 -9.42 -10.83 -6.78
N LYS A 72 -10.38 -10.79 -7.69
CA LYS A 72 -11.57 -11.65 -7.67
C LYS A 72 -11.18 -13.12 -7.81
N HIS A 73 -10.24 -13.42 -8.68
CA HIS A 73 -9.79 -14.77 -9.01
C HIS A 73 -9.06 -15.44 -7.84
N THR A 74 -8.29 -14.67 -7.09
CA THR A 74 -7.51 -15.14 -5.92
C THR A 74 -8.29 -15.06 -4.62
N GLY A 75 -9.32 -14.22 -4.55
CA GLY A 75 -10.15 -14.03 -3.37
C GLY A 75 -9.64 -12.97 -2.40
N ILE A 76 -8.60 -12.21 -2.74
CA ILE A 76 -8.16 -11.08 -1.90
C ILE A 76 -9.16 -9.92 -1.98
N GLY A 77 -9.39 -9.23 -0.87
CA GLY A 77 -10.16 -7.98 -0.88
C GLY A 77 -9.38 -6.85 -1.56
N LEU A 78 -10.07 -5.98 -2.28
CA LEU A 78 -9.43 -4.94 -3.08
C LEU A 78 -10.05 -3.57 -2.81
N THR A 79 -9.22 -2.57 -2.59
CA THR A 79 -9.53 -1.17 -2.84
C THR A 79 -8.68 -0.72 -4.01
N LEU A 80 -9.28 -0.62 -5.19
CA LEU A 80 -8.59 -0.23 -6.41
C LEU A 80 -8.42 1.29 -6.43
N LEU A 81 -7.19 1.73 -6.54
CA LEU A 81 -6.79 3.13 -6.52
C LEU A 81 -6.24 3.52 -7.91
N PRO A 82 -7.11 3.87 -8.88
CA PRO A 82 -6.60 4.48 -10.10
C PRO A 82 -5.90 5.79 -9.74
N VAL A 83 -4.68 5.97 -10.23
CA VAL A 83 -3.81 7.07 -9.82
C VAL A 83 -3.83 8.18 -10.85
N LEU A 84 -4.10 9.42 -10.43
CA LEU A 84 -3.82 10.58 -11.26
C LEU A 84 -2.31 10.85 -11.29
N TYR A 85 -1.76 10.82 -12.48
CA TYR A 85 -0.36 11.10 -12.79
C TYR A 85 -0.30 11.95 -14.04
N SER A 86 0.11 13.21 -13.95
CA SER A 86 0.08 14.15 -15.08
C SER A 86 1.45 14.75 -15.41
N TYR A 87 2.35 14.86 -14.44
CA TYR A 87 3.60 15.60 -14.57
C TYR A 87 4.81 14.85 -14.01
N ALA A 88 6.01 15.22 -14.45
CA ALA A 88 7.27 14.59 -14.04
C ALA A 88 7.86 15.18 -12.75
N GLY A 89 7.45 16.36 -12.33
CA GLY A 89 8.01 17.05 -11.15
C GLY A 89 7.22 18.28 -10.74
N PHE A 90 7.59 18.85 -9.61
CA PHE A 90 6.96 20.05 -9.05
C PHE A 90 6.88 21.19 -10.07
N GLY A 91 5.78 21.97 -10.03
CA GLY A 91 5.54 23.04 -10.97
C GLY A 91 5.14 22.57 -12.37
N ALA A 92 4.45 21.43 -12.44
CA ALA A 92 3.89 20.90 -13.70
C ALA A 92 4.96 20.64 -14.78
N GLN A 93 6.08 20.06 -14.41
CA GLN A 93 7.13 19.68 -15.36
C GLN A 93 6.60 18.66 -16.37
N PRO A 94 6.86 18.83 -17.68
CA PRO A 94 6.38 17.89 -18.69
C PRO A 94 6.84 16.45 -18.41
N PRO A 95 5.97 15.44 -18.62
CA PRO A 95 6.32 14.06 -18.40
C PRO A 95 7.40 13.57 -19.38
N SER A 96 8.23 12.65 -18.93
CA SER A 96 9.22 11.96 -19.78
C SER A 96 8.55 10.87 -20.64
N VAL A 97 9.26 10.41 -21.67
CA VAL A 97 8.79 9.29 -22.52
C VAL A 97 8.53 8.03 -21.68
N GLY A 98 9.34 7.75 -20.64
CA GLY A 98 9.16 6.60 -19.74
C GLY A 98 7.87 6.64 -18.92
N GLN A 99 7.23 7.79 -18.81
CA GLN A 99 5.99 7.99 -18.05
C GLN A 99 4.72 7.93 -18.90
N ARG A 100 4.83 7.80 -20.24
CA ARG A 100 3.70 7.88 -21.18
C ARG A 100 2.54 6.94 -20.88
N ARG A 101 2.80 5.77 -20.28
CA ARG A 101 1.77 4.79 -19.90
C ARG A 101 0.95 5.19 -18.68
N PHE A 102 1.38 6.21 -17.94
CA PHE A 102 0.76 6.65 -16.68
C PHE A 102 -0.10 7.90 -16.84
N ILE A 103 0.15 8.70 -17.87
CA ILE A 103 -0.29 10.09 -17.97
C ILE A 103 -1.77 10.21 -18.29
N ASN A 104 -2.50 10.89 -17.42
CA ASN A 104 -3.86 11.34 -17.62
C ASN A 104 -4.00 12.81 -17.20
N ASP A 105 -4.90 13.53 -17.86
CA ASP A 105 -5.46 14.77 -17.35
C ASP A 105 -6.62 14.50 -16.37
N SER A 106 -7.15 15.55 -15.77
CA SER A 106 -8.22 15.43 -14.77
C SER A 106 -9.50 14.81 -15.34
N ASP A 107 -9.89 15.16 -16.56
CA ASP A 107 -11.12 14.67 -17.18
C ASP A 107 -11.03 13.18 -17.52
N SER A 108 -9.91 12.77 -18.09
CA SER A 108 -9.63 11.35 -18.38
C SER A 108 -9.60 10.52 -17.11
N TYR A 109 -8.98 11.04 -16.05
CA TYR A 109 -8.94 10.41 -14.75
C TYR A 109 -10.34 10.25 -14.14
N LEU A 110 -11.15 11.31 -14.13
CA LEU A 110 -12.52 11.27 -13.58
C LEU A 110 -13.39 10.27 -14.33
N ASN A 111 -13.34 10.26 -15.65
CA ASN A 111 -14.08 9.28 -16.47
C ASN A 111 -13.66 7.84 -16.15
N MET A 112 -12.36 7.58 -15.98
CA MET A 112 -11.84 6.27 -15.59
C MET A 112 -12.30 5.87 -14.18
N TYR A 113 -12.19 6.77 -13.21
CA TYR A 113 -12.60 6.55 -11.84
C TYR A 113 -14.10 6.21 -11.73
N GLU A 114 -14.96 6.98 -12.38
CA GLU A 114 -16.40 6.75 -12.40
C GLU A 114 -16.79 5.44 -13.07
N SER A 115 -16.15 5.12 -14.20
CA SER A 115 -16.33 3.83 -14.88
C SER A 115 -15.95 2.66 -13.95
N LEU A 116 -14.80 2.70 -13.31
CA LEU A 116 -14.36 1.65 -12.39
C LEU A 116 -15.30 1.55 -11.18
N THR A 117 -15.70 2.66 -10.58
CA THR A 117 -16.62 2.68 -9.44
C THR A 117 -17.95 2.02 -9.81
N SER A 118 -18.50 2.32 -10.98
CA SER A 118 -19.72 1.68 -11.48
C SER A 118 -19.56 0.18 -11.72
N ARG A 119 -18.46 -0.23 -12.36
CA ARG A 119 -18.19 -1.65 -12.67
C ARG A 119 -17.94 -2.50 -11.43
N LEU A 120 -17.32 -1.95 -10.40
CA LEU A 120 -17.03 -2.66 -9.16
C LEU A 120 -18.16 -2.59 -8.13
N ALA A 121 -19.21 -1.81 -8.37
CA ALA A 121 -20.30 -1.60 -7.42
C ALA A 121 -21.02 -2.89 -6.97
N SER A 122 -21.05 -3.93 -7.82
CA SER A 122 -21.65 -5.23 -7.52
C SER A 122 -20.69 -6.25 -6.90
N GLU A 123 -19.40 -5.90 -6.77
CA GLU A 123 -18.37 -6.81 -6.25
C GLU A 123 -18.20 -6.60 -4.73
N PRO A 124 -18.64 -7.54 -3.88
CA PRO A 124 -18.70 -7.33 -2.43
C PRO A 124 -17.33 -7.22 -1.78
N MET A 125 -16.28 -7.71 -2.44
CA MET A 125 -14.90 -7.70 -1.95
C MET A 125 -14.08 -6.55 -2.53
N GLN A 126 -14.67 -5.71 -3.40
CA GLN A 126 -13.94 -4.70 -4.15
C GLN A 126 -14.61 -3.33 -4.03
N ARG A 127 -13.79 -2.29 -4.04
CA ARG A 127 -14.22 -0.90 -4.12
C ARG A 127 -13.12 -0.04 -4.74
N THR A 128 -13.44 1.21 -5.04
CA THR A 128 -12.49 2.21 -5.53
C THR A 128 -12.15 3.24 -4.46
N GLY A 129 -11.01 3.90 -4.61
CA GLY A 129 -10.62 5.08 -3.87
C GLY A 129 -9.96 6.10 -4.80
N LEU A 130 -9.89 7.36 -4.37
CA LEU A 130 -9.16 8.40 -5.07
C LEU A 130 -7.66 8.24 -4.82
N CYS A 131 -6.85 8.56 -5.82
CA CYS A 131 -5.42 8.48 -5.67
C CYS A 131 -4.69 9.51 -6.51
N PHE A 132 -3.78 10.22 -5.88
CA PHE A 132 -2.82 11.13 -6.53
C PHE A 132 -1.44 10.51 -6.38
N HIS A 133 -0.63 10.47 -7.45
CA HIS A 133 0.68 9.84 -7.34
C HIS A 133 1.53 10.50 -6.26
N SER A 134 1.71 11.79 -6.36
CA SER A 134 2.48 12.62 -5.43
C SER A 134 2.28 14.10 -5.78
N LEU A 135 2.73 15.01 -4.94
CA LEU A 135 2.75 16.45 -5.26
C LEU A 135 3.68 16.80 -6.44
N ARG A 136 4.57 15.89 -6.82
CA ARG A 136 5.41 16.00 -8.02
C ARG A 136 4.64 15.77 -9.32
N ALA A 137 3.61 14.94 -9.26
CA ALA A 137 2.93 14.40 -10.44
C ALA A 137 1.58 15.05 -10.72
N VAL A 138 1.06 15.86 -9.82
CA VAL A 138 -0.24 16.53 -9.93
C VAL A 138 -0.12 17.99 -9.49
N THR A 139 -1.05 18.84 -9.96
CA THR A 139 -1.13 20.23 -9.49
C THR A 139 -2.18 20.40 -8.39
N PRO A 140 -2.06 21.47 -7.58
CA PRO A 140 -3.08 21.81 -6.58
C PRO A 140 -4.49 21.93 -7.14
N GLU A 141 -4.60 22.53 -8.32
CA GLU A 141 -5.86 22.76 -9.04
C GLU A 141 -6.50 21.42 -9.43
N GLN A 142 -5.69 20.45 -9.90
CA GLN A 142 -6.17 19.10 -10.22
C GLN A 142 -6.72 18.39 -8.98
N ILE A 143 -5.97 18.42 -7.88
CA ILE A 143 -6.42 17.82 -6.61
C ILE A 143 -7.73 18.46 -6.15
N GLY A 144 -7.78 19.79 -6.10
CA GLY A 144 -8.97 20.54 -5.68
C GLY A 144 -10.20 20.23 -6.52
N ALA A 145 -10.05 20.18 -7.85
CA ALA A 145 -11.14 19.87 -8.77
C ALA A 145 -11.67 18.45 -8.57
N ILE A 146 -10.78 17.45 -8.43
CA ILE A 146 -11.19 16.05 -8.21
C ILE A 146 -11.89 15.86 -6.86
N LEU A 147 -11.36 16.46 -5.80
CA LEU A 147 -11.99 16.41 -4.48
C LEU A 147 -13.38 17.09 -4.47
N ALA A 148 -13.56 18.16 -5.23
CA ALA A 148 -14.86 18.84 -5.38
C ALA A 148 -15.88 17.98 -6.11
N CYS A 149 -15.46 17.20 -7.12
CA CYS A 149 -16.34 16.25 -7.83
C CYS A 149 -16.73 15.05 -6.99
N HIS A 150 -15.90 14.65 -6.02
CA HIS A 150 -16.09 13.45 -5.19
C HIS A 150 -16.01 13.75 -3.68
N PRO A 151 -17.01 14.46 -3.11
CA PRO A 151 -17.01 14.84 -1.69
C PRO A 151 -17.36 13.68 -0.74
N GLY A 152 -17.50 12.45 -1.24
CA GLY A 152 -17.93 11.27 -0.48
C GLY A 152 -16.90 10.76 0.54
N GLN A 153 -17.13 9.55 1.04
CA GLN A 153 -16.31 8.92 2.09
C GLN A 153 -15.26 7.94 1.56
N GLN A 154 -14.97 7.97 0.26
CA GLN A 154 -13.95 7.13 -0.34
C GLN A 154 -12.55 7.47 0.20
N PRO A 155 -11.66 6.48 0.34
CA PRO A 155 -10.29 6.73 0.75
C PRO A 155 -9.53 7.52 -0.31
N ILE A 156 -8.54 8.29 0.12
CA ILE A 156 -7.70 9.14 -0.72
C ILE A 156 -6.25 8.83 -0.40
N HIS A 157 -5.48 8.38 -1.38
CA HIS A 157 -4.08 8.00 -1.19
C HIS A 157 -3.14 8.92 -1.96
N ILE A 158 -1.95 9.15 -1.40
CA ILE A 158 -0.86 9.91 -2.02
C ILE A 158 0.48 9.48 -1.44
N HIS A 159 1.52 9.30 -2.29
CA HIS A 159 2.90 9.23 -1.81
C HIS A 159 3.36 10.60 -1.34
N ILE A 160 4.04 10.67 -0.19
CA ILE A 160 4.53 11.93 0.34
C ILE A 160 5.79 11.79 1.18
N ALA A 161 6.74 12.68 0.98
CA ALA A 161 7.97 12.78 1.77
C ALA A 161 8.74 11.46 1.90
N GLU A 162 8.72 10.63 0.85
CA GLU A 162 9.42 9.35 0.82
C GLU A 162 10.93 9.53 0.82
N GLN A 163 11.42 10.42 -0.04
CA GLN A 163 12.83 10.69 -0.23
C GLN A 163 13.20 12.10 0.23
N GLN A 164 14.38 12.27 0.82
CA GLN A 164 14.88 13.60 1.19
C GLN A 164 14.91 14.57 0.00
N LYS A 165 15.28 14.07 -1.19
CA LYS A 165 15.25 14.88 -2.41
C LYS A 165 13.86 15.42 -2.74
N GLU A 166 12.79 14.66 -2.50
CA GLU A 166 11.41 15.16 -2.66
C GLU A 166 11.13 16.33 -1.73
N VAL A 167 11.58 16.23 -0.47
CA VAL A 167 11.43 17.32 0.51
C VAL A 167 12.16 18.57 0.05
N ASP A 168 13.41 18.41 -0.39
CA ASP A 168 14.26 19.53 -0.85
C ASP A 168 13.67 20.20 -2.12
N ASP A 169 13.23 19.40 -3.07
CA ASP A 169 12.62 19.87 -4.33
C ASP A 169 11.28 20.61 -4.05
N CYS A 170 10.46 20.10 -3.15
CA CYS A 170 9.19 20.72 -2.76
C CYS A 170 9.44 22.09 -2.07
N GLN A 171 10.40 22.14 -1.17
CA GLN A 171 10.77 23.36 -0.48
C GLN A 171 11.37 24.40 -1.44
N ALA A 172 12.16 23.96 -2.42
CA ALA A 172 12.68 24.86 -3.46
C ALA A 172 11.58 25.40 -4.37
N TRP A 173 10.55 24.61 -4.65
CA TRP A 173 9.43 25.01 -5.50
C TRP A 173 8.43 25.91 -4.78
N SER A 174 8.00 25.53 -3.57
CA SER A 174 6.87 26.18 -2.87
C SER A 174 7.25 27.00 -1.65
N GLY A 175 8.49 26.84 -1.15
CA GLY A 175 8.91 27.38 0.13
C GLY A 175 8.49 26.52 1.34
N GLU A 176 7.73 25.45 1.13
CA GLU A 176 7.18 24.58 2.17
C GLU A 176 7.64 23.13 1.97
N ARG A 177 7.69 22.37 3.06
CA ARG A 177 7.91 20.92 3.01
C ARG A 177 6.65 20.21 2.50
N PRO A 178 6.73 18.97 1.95
CA PRO A 178 5.58 18.32 1.34
C PRO A 178 4.36 18.16 2.26
N VAL A 179 4.55 17.70 3.49
CA VAL A 179 3.46 17.53 4.45
C VAL A 179 2.92 18.87 4.93
N GLU A 180 3.80 19.82 5.20
CA GLU A 180 3.40 21.19 5.54
C GLU A 180 2.54 21.79 4.43
N TRP A 181 3.01 21.70 3.19
CA TRP A 181 2.27 22.17 2.01
C TRP A 181 0.90 21.50 1.89
N LEU A 182 0.85 20.18 2.02
CA LEU A 182 -0.39 19.41 1.89
C LEU A 182 -1.46 19.91 2.87
N TYR A 183 -1.09 20.09 4.14
CA TYR A 183 -2.02 20.52 5.18
C TYR A 183 -2.38 22.02 5.13
N ASN A 184 -1.53 22.86 4.52
CA ASN A 184 -1.83 24.28 4.36
C ASN A 184 -2.75 24.55 3.17
N HIS A 185 -2.78 23.65 2.17
CA HIS A 185 -3.48 23.88 0.92
C HIS A 185 -4.68 22.94 0.69
N LEU A 186 -4.79 21.83 1.41
CA LEU A 186 -5.83 20.83 1.19
C LEU A 186 -6.51 20.40 2.51
N PRO A 187 -7.80 20.00 2.46
CA PRO A 187 -8.55 19.55 3.63
C PRO A 187 -8.20 18.09 3.96
N VAL A 188 -7.02 17.85 4.53
CA VAL A 188 -6.59 16.51 4.92
C VAL A 188 -7.34 16.06 6.16
N ASP A 189 -8.01 14.92 6.06
CA ASP A 189 -8.82 14.31 7.12
C ASP A 189 -8.58 12.79 7.22
N SER A 190 -9.45 12.09 7.95
CA SER A 190 -9.35 10.64 8.19
C SER A 190 -9.53 9.75 6.95
N ARG A 191 -9.92 10.30 5.80
CA ARG A 191 -10.01 9.57 4.53
C ARG A 191 -8.65 9.41 3.86
N TRP A 192 -7.68 10.27 4.22
CA TRP A 192 -6.37 10.29 3.58
C TRP A 192 -5.45 9.20 4.12
N CYS A 193 -4.71 8.58 3.20
CA CYS A 193 -3.59 7.70 3.49
C CYS A 193 -2.33 8.31 2.86
N LEU A 194 -1.41 8.72 3.70
CA LEU A 194 -0.15 9.35 3.35
C LEU A 194 0.92 8.26 3.29
N ILE A 195 1.27 7.84 2.07
CA ILE A 195 2.17 6.71 1.86
C ILE A 195 3.61 7.14 2.11
N HIS A 196 4.36 6.32 2.83
CA HIS A 196 5.70 6.50 3.38
C HIS A 196 5.74 7.51 4.51
N ALA A 197 5.53 8.80 4.24
CA ALA A 197 5.66 9.88 5.22
C ALA A 197 6.97 9.75 6.04
N THR A 198 8.08 9.43 5.36
CA THR A 198 9.35 9.04 5.99
C THR A 198 10.06 10.23 6.60
N HIS A 199 10.17 11.32 5.84
CA HIS A 199 10.94 12.52 6.24
C HIS A 199 10.04 13.59 6.83
N LEU A 200 9.77 13.49 8.12
CA LEU A 200 8.89 14.37 8.87
C LEU A 200 9.63 15.19 9.93
N THR A 201 9.20 16.42 10.13
CA THR A 201 9.51 17.16 11.36
C THR A 201 8.60 16.69 12.51
N PRO A 202 8.95 17.00 13.78
CA PRO A 202 8.07 16.73 14.92
C PRO A 202 6.67 17.33 14.76
N GLN A 203 6.57 18.53 14.19
CA GLN A 203 5.31 19.22 13.95
C GLN A 203 4.46 18.52 12.86
N GLU A 204 5.10 18.09 11.77
CA GLU A 204 4.44 17.32 10.71
C GLU A 204 3.95 15.96 11.25
N THR A 205 4.76 15.27 12.05
CA THR A 205 4.40 14.00 12.70
C THR A 205 3.15 14.17 13.58
N MET A 206 3.11 15.16 14.43
CA MET A 206 1.95 15.48 15.27
C MET A 206 0.72 15.85 14.42
N LYS A 207 0.91 16.63 13.37
CA LYS A 207 -0.17 17.08 12.49
C LYS A 207 -0.86 15.91 11.77
N ILE A 208 -0.08 14.97 11.24
CA ILE A 208 -0.64 13.73 10.63
C ILE A 208 -1.39 12.93 11.69
N ALA A 209 -0.76 12.65 12.82
CA ALA A 209 -1.34 11.84 13.87
C ALA A 209 -2.69 12.38 14.37
N THR A 210 -2.78 13.71 14.58
CA THR A 210 -3.98 14.35 15.13
C THR A 210 -5.08 14.62 14.10
N SER A 211 -4.78 14.64 12.82
CA SER A 211 -5.78 14.81 11.74
C SER A 211 -6.66 13.60 11.51
N GLY A 212 -6.24 12.43 11.98
CA GLY A 212 -6.89 11.16 11.72
C GLY A 212 -6.50 10.52 10.39
N ALA A 213 -5.66 11.17 9.58
CA ALA A 213 -5.09 10.56 8.37
C ALA A 213 -4.23 9.34 8.74
N VAL A 214 -4.14 8.39 7.82
CA VAL A 214 -3.35 7.17 7.99
C VAL A 214 -1.94 7.40 7.45
N ALA A 215 -0.91 7.03 8.21
CA ALA A 215 0.43 6.84 7.67
C ALA A 215 0.52 5.44 7.04
N GLY A 216 0.69 5.37 5.73
CA GLY A 216 0.83 4.11 4.99
C GLY A 216 2.30 3.72 4.90
N LEU A 217 2.78 2.85 5.78
CA LEU A 217 4.19 2.49 5.88
C LEU A 217 4.53 1.31 5.00
N CYS A 218 5.64 1.38 4.29
CA CYS A 218 6.12 0.35 3.38
C CYS A 218 7.53 -0.11 3.82
N LEU A 219 7.61 -0.72 5.01
CA LEU A 219 8.84 -0.89 5.79
C LEU A 219 9.93 -1.68 5.05
N THR A 220 9.57 -2.75 4.35
CA THR A 220 10.52 -3.56 3.58
C THR A 220 11.03 -2.82 2.33
N THR A 221 10.17 -2.05 1.66
CA THR A 221 10.56 -1.18 0.55
C THR A 221 11.46 -0.04 1.02
N GLU A 222 11.07 0.66 2.07
CA GLU A 222 11.83 1.76 2.67
C GLU A 222 13.22 1.30 3.12
N ALA A 223 13.32 0.10 3.71
CA ALA A 223 14.59 -0.51 4.07
C ALA A 223 15.43 -0.88 2.84
N ASN A 224 14.81 -1.46 1.80
CA ASN A 224 15.50 -1.89 0.59
C ASN A 224 16.03 -0.70 -0.23
N LEU A 225 15.24 0.37 -0.34
CA LEU A 225 15.61 1.58 -1.09
C LEU A 225 16.46 2.56 -0.28
N GLY A 226 16.56 2.35 1.05
CA GLY A 226 17.31 3.24 1.93
C GLY A 226 16.63 4.59 2.13
N ASP A 227 15.29 4.62 2.19
CA ASP A 227 14.51 5.85 2.29
C ASP A 227 14.73 6.57 3.61
N GLY A 228 14.68 5.84 4.72
CA GLY A 228 14.83 6.36 6.07
C GLY A 228 13.95 5.65 7.09
N ILE A 229 13.80 6.25 8.26
CA ILE A 229 13.03 5.70 9.37
C ILE A 229 11.88 6.62 9.74
N PHE A 230 10.65 6.15 9.62
CA PHE A 230 9.44 6.86 10.07
C PHE A 230 9.50 7.09 11.59
N PRO A 231 9.09 8.27 12.11
CA PRO A 231 9.18 8.61 13.53
C PRO A 231 8.09 7.93 14.39
N GLY A 232 8.10 6.58 14.42
CA GLY A 232 7.06 5.74 15.01
C GLY A 232 6.71 6.05 16.46
N PRO A 233 7.67 6.13 17.42
CA PRO A 233 7.36 6.41 18.82
C PRO A 233 6.62 7.73 18.99
N GLN A 234 7.09 8.81 18.38
CA GLN A 234 6.45 10.12 18.44
C GLN A 234 5.05 10.10 17.82
N TYR A 235 4.87 9.36 16.71
CA TYR A 235 3.58 9.23 16.06
C TYR A 235 2.55 8.51 16.95
N LEU A 236 2.97 7.46 17.68
CA LEU A 236 2.13 6.74 18.64
C LEU A 236 1.80 7.58 19.89
N GLU A 237 2.70 8.45 20.36
CA GLU A 237 2.44 9.37 21.46
C GLU A 237 1.25 10.30 21.17
N HIS A 238 0.99 10.59 19.89
CA HIS A 238 -0.15 11.39 19.43
C HIS A 238 -1.33 10.54 18.95
N ASN A 239 -1.36 9.23 19.26
CA ASN A 239 -2.39 8.27 18.84
C ASN A 239 -2.56 8.19 17.32
N GLY A 240 -1.48 8.36 16.56
CA GLY A 240 -1.47 8.30 15.11
C GLY A 240 -1.94 6.95 14.58
N VAL A 241 -2.70 6.98 13.49
CA VAL A 241 -3.21 5.79 12.81
C VAL A 241 -2.28 5.45 11.64
N TRP A 242 -1.91 4.18 11.52
CA TRP A 242 -0.96 3.71 10.51
C TRP A 242 -1.32 2.31 10.02
N GLY A 243 -0.93 2.00 8.81
CA GLY A 243 -1.04 0.68 8.20
C GLY A 243 0.25 0.29 7.50
N ILE A 244 0.31 -0.93 6.96
CA ILE A 244 1.47 -1.46 6.25
C ILE A 244 1.11 -1.87 4.83
N GLY A 245 2.11 -1.84 3.95
CA GLY A 245 2.01 -2.34 2.57
C GLY A 245 3.37 -2.82 2.07
N SER A 246 3.36 -3.80 1.15
CA SER A 246 4.58 -4.37 0.57
C SER A 246 5.21 -3.50 -0.54
N ASP A 247 4.43 -2.59 -1.12
CA ASP A 247 4.82 -1.61 -2.14
C ASP A 247 5.62 -2.23 -3.32
N SER A 248 6.95 -2.21 -3.30
CA SER A 248 7.78 -2.79 -4.36
C SER A 248 7.84 -4.32 -4.39
N HIS A 249 7.24 -4.98 -3.40
CA HIS A 249 7.19 -6.45 -3.28
C HIS A 249 8.56 -7.14 -3.22
N ILE A 250 9.60 -6.44 -2.77
CA ILE A 250 10.91 -7.05 -2.50
C ILE A 250 10.81 -8.11 -1.41
N SER A 251 9.85 -7.95 -0.52
CA SER A 251 9.37 -8.93 0.44
C SER A 251 7.85 -8.80 0.58
N VAL A 252 7.17 -9.94 0.79
CA VAL A 252 5.72 -9.99 1.02
C VAL A 252 5.50 -10.78 2.32
N SER A 253 5.55 -10.09 3.44
CA SER A 253 5.44 -10.71 4.76
C SER A 253 4.94 -9.71 5.80
N VAL A 254 3.76 -9.98 6.37
CA VAL A 254 3.20 -9.17 7.47
C VAL A 254 4.17 -9.10 8.66
N SER A 255 4.71 -10.25 9.08
CA SER A 255 5.61 -10.30 10.25
C SER A 255 6.92 -9.58 10.00
N GLU A 256 7.43 -9.59 8.76
CA GLU A 256 8.65 -8.88 8.40
C GLU A 256 8.44 -7.37 8.39
N ASP A 257 7.38 -6.87 7.75
CA ASP A 257 7.05 -5.44 7.77
C ASP A 257 6.90 -4.92 9.20
N LEU A 258 6.14 -5.62 10.04
CA LEU A 258 5.95 -5.24 11.45
C LEU A 258 7.27 -5.29 12.24
N ARG A 259 8.12 -6.28 11.98
CA ARG A 259 9.44 -6.41 12.60
C ARG A 259 10.35 -5.26 12.22
N TRP A 260 10.40 -4.90 10.95
CA TRP A 260 11.18 -3.75 10.47
C TRP A 260 10.74 -2.45 11.11
N PHE A 261 9.43 -2.25 11.31
CA PHE A 261 8.94 -1.04 11.99
C PHE A 261 9.55 -0.89 13.39
N GLU A 262 9.51 -1.93 14.20
CA GLU A 262 10.11 -1.91 15.54
C GLU A 262 11.64 -1.87 15.49
N TYR A 263 12.28 -2.70 14.64
CA TYR A 263 13.75 -2.77 14.60
C TYR A 263 14.39 -1.49 14.10
N GLY A 264 13.82 -0.80 13.16
CA GLY A 264 14.27 0.52 12.75
C GLY A 264 14.32 1.50 13.93
N GLN A 265 13.26 1.53 14.73
CA GLN A 265 13.20 2.38 15.94
C GLN A 265 14.24 1.98 16.98
N ARG A 266 14.46 0.66 17.17
CA ARG A 266 15.49 0.17 18.11
C ARG A 266 16.89 0.61 17.72
N LEU A 267 17.22 0.49 16.44
CA LEU A 267 18.54 0.86 15.92
C LEU A 267 18.83 2.34 16.07
N VAL A 268 17.86 3.19 15.75
CA VAL A 268 17.98 4.65 15.92
C VAL A 268 18.13 5.04 17.39
N ALA A 269 17.29 4.48 18.25
CA ALA A 269 17.25 4.86 19.67
C ALA A 269 18.27 4.11 20.54
N GLN A 270 18.90 3.04 20.03
CA GLN A 270 19.76 2.12 20.79
C GLN A 270 19.08 1.56 22.06
N ARG A 271 17.77 1.27 21.95
CA ARG A 271 16.91 0.79 23.04
C ARG A 271 15.90 -0.22 22.48
N ARG A 272 15.47 -1.17 23.34
CA ARG A 272 14.42 -2.14 23.02
C ARG A 272 13.02 -1.59 23.28
N ASN A 273 12.00 -2.27 22.71
CA ASN A 273 10.58 -2.01 22.94
C ASN A 273 10.21 -0.53 22.74
N ARG A 274 10.35 -0.06 21.50
CA ARG A 274 10.13 1.35 21.17
C ARG A 274 8.67 1.65 20.85
N LEU A 275 7.98 0.71 20.17
CA LEU A 275 6.60 0.86 19.75
C LEU A 275 5.66 0.20 20.77
N ILE A 276 5.53 0.86 21.92
CA ILE A 276 4.59 0.50 23.00
C ILE A 276 3.67 1.68 23.26
N VAL A 277 2.50 1.40 23.82
CA VAL A 277 1.52 2.42 24.24
C VAL A 277 1.10 2.21 25.69
N PRO A 278 0.62 3.24 26.39
CA PRO A 278 0.13 3.08 27.75
C PRO A 278 -0.92 1.95 27.86
N GLY A 279 -0.69 1.02 28.77
CA GLY A 279 -1.59 -0.12 29.00
C GLY A 279 -1.31 -1.35 28.13
N GLU A 280 -0.43 -1.27 27.11
CA GLU A 280 -0.03 -2.42 26.30
C GLU A 280 1.50 -2.52 26.22
N PRO A 281 2.12 -3.38 27.05
CA PRO A 281 3.58 -3.54 27.08
C PRO A 281 4.13 -4.46 25.98
N HIS A 282 3.25 -5.18 25.26
CA HIS A 282 3.65 -6.14 24.24
C HIS A 282 3.70 -5.48 22.85
N VAL A 283 4.90 -5.29 22.34
CA VAL A 283 5.14 -4.65 21.03
C VAL A 283 4.37 -5.34 19.90
N GLY A 284 4.31 -6.68 19.89
CA GLY A 284 3.59 -7.44 18.87
C GLY A 284 2.09 -7.10 18.82
N ASN A 285 1.47 -6.89 19.97
CA ASN A 285 0.06 -6.49 20.04
C ASN A 285 -0.13 -5.08 19.48
N VAL A 286 0.71 -4.12 19.87
CA VAL A 286 0.65 -2.74 19.35
C VAL A 286 0.80 -2.74 17.84
N LEU A 287 1.79 -3.48 17.32
CA LEU A 287 2.08 -3.56 15.90
C LEU A 287 0.91 -4.17 15.11
N TYR A 288 0.45 -5.34 15.52
CA TYR A 288 -0.59 -6.05 14.77
C TYR A 288 -1.93 -5.30 14.80
N GLN A 289 -2.37 -4.86 15.98
CA GLN A 289 -3.62 -4.10 16.13
C GLN A 289 -3.56 -2.74 15.43
N GLY A 290 -2.40 -2.09 15.46
CA GLY A 290 -2.18 -0.84 14.72
C GLY A 290 -2.33 -1.02 13.22
N ALA A 291 -1.69 -2.04 12.66
CA ALA A 291 -1.77 -2.38 11.24
C ALA A 291 -3.19 -2.74 10.80
N LEU A 292 -3.93 -3.54 11.59
CA LEU A 292 -5.32 -3.87 11.31
C LEU A 292 -6.21 -2.61 11.25
N ARG A 293 -6.13 -1.76 12.27
CA ARG A 293 -6.93 -0.54 12.35
C ARG A 293 -6.62 0.44 11.22
N GLY A 294 -5.34 0.67 10.97
CA GLY A 294 -4.91 1.59 9.92
C GLY A 294 -5.17 1.05 8.53
N GLY A 295 -4.94 -0.25 8.31
CA GLY A 295 -5.26 -0.90 7.05
C GLY A 295 -6.75 -0.84 6.71
N ALA A 296 -7.63 -1.13 7.67
CA ALA A 296 -9.07 -1.02 7.49
C ALA A 296 -9.51 0.40 7.08
N ARG A 297 -8.94 1.43 7.73
CA ARG A 297 -9.22 2.84 7.41
C ARG A 297 -8.68 3.21 6.03
N ALA A 298 -7.44 2.86 5.73
CA ALA A 298 -6.81 3.15 4.44
C ALA A 298 -7.56 2.51 3.26
N LEU A 299 -8.10 1.31 3.44
CA LEU A 299 -8.92 0.63 2.45
C LEU A 299 -10.38 1.15 2.43
N GLY A 300 -10.82 1.86 3.46
CA GLY A 300 -12.20 2.30 3.60
C GLY A 300 -13.20 1.15 3.68
N GLN A 301 -12.84 0.02 4.30
CA GLN A 301 -13.63 -1.19 4.39
C GLN A 301 -13.88 -1.58 5.84
N ASN A 302 -15.03 -2.25 6.11
CA ASN A 302 -15.35 -2.79 7.42
C ASN A 302 -14.65 -4.15 7.63
N ILE A 303 -13.36 -4.09 7.93
CA ILE A 303 -12.43 -5.21 8.13
C ILE A 303 -11.54 -4.95 9.36
N GLY A 304 -10.69 -5.90 9.68
CA GLY A 304 -9.65 -5.75 10.72
C GLY A 304 -10.10 -6.14 12.12
N GLN A 305 -11.30 -6.71 12.27
CA GLN A 305 -11.75 -7.28 13.55
C GLN A 305 -12.80 -8.37 13.36
N LEU A 306 -12.86 -9.29 14.32
CA LEU A 306 -13.85 -10.37 14.37
C LEU A 306 -15.08 -9.90 15.16
N SER A 307 -15.99 -9.19 14.49
CA SER A 307 -17.21 -8.62 15.07
C SER A 307 -18.36 -8.66 14.10
N VAL A 308 -19.58 -8.68 14.61
CA VAL A 308 -20.79 -8.59 13.78
C VAL A 308 -20.78 -7.27 12.98
N GLY A 309 -21.08 -7.36 11.69
CA GLY A 309 -21.02 -6.23 10.75
C GLY A 309 -19.70 -6.04 10.04
N TYR A 310 -18.65 -6.79 10.43
CA TYR A 310 -17.36 -6.80 9.75
C TYR A 310 -17.25 -7.99 8.80
N ARG A 311 -16.49 -7.81 7.72
CA ARG A 311 -16.20 -8.90 6.79
C ARG A 311 -15.44 -10.01 7.52
N ALA A 312 -15.84 -11.26 7.28
CA ALA A 312 -15.25 -12.43 7.91
C ALA A 312 -13.89 -12.75 7.24
N ASP A 313 -12.85 -12.06 7.69
CA ASP A 313 -11.45 -12.32 7.34
C ASP A 313 -10.72 -12.82 8.57
N LEU A 314 -9.97 -13.91 8.44
CA LEU A 314 -9.13 -14.44 9.52
C LEU A 314 -7.85 -15.09 9.01
N VAL A 315 -6.86 -15.11 9.89
CA VAL A 315 -5.58 -15.80 9.71
C VAL A 315 -5.45 -16.84 10.82
N VAL A 316 -5.12 -18.07 10.45
CA VAL A 316 -4.91 -19.18 11.38
C VAL A 316 -3.44 -19.51 11.43
N LEU A 317 -2.87 -19.51 12.64
CA LEU A 317 -1.48 -19.88 12.88
C LEU A 317 -1.38 -21.37 13.22
N ASP A 318 -0.27 -21.98 12.85
CA ASP A 318 0.06 -23.39 13.11
C ASP A 318 0.21 -23.65 14.62
N SER A 319 -0.74 -24.36 15.20
CA SER A 319 -0.72 -24.76 16.60
C SER A 319 0.36 -25.81 16.92
N GLN A 320 0.99 -26.41 15.92
CA GLN A 320 2.11 -27.36 16.11
C GLN A 320 3.48 -26.68 16.00
N ASN A 321 3.53 -25.43 15.54
CA ASN A 321 4.78 -24.66 15.55
C ASN A 321 5.24 -24.43 17.00
N PRO A 322 6.47 -24.85 17.39
CA PRO A 322 6.91 -24.77 18.79
C PRO A 322 6.85 -23.39 19.42
N PHE A 323 7.09 -22.33 18.64
CA PHE A 323 7.02 -20.94 19.13
C PHE A 323 5.59 -20.48 19.35
N ILE A 324 4.64 -20.94 18.52
CA ILE A 324 3.22 -20.64 18.63
C ILE A 324 2.59 -21.50 19.75
N ALA A 325 2.83 -22.81 19.74
CA ALA A 325 2.29 -23.76 20.71
C ALA A 325 2.70 -23.48 22.17
N SER A 326 3.89 -22.91 22.37
CA SER A 326 4.42 -22.55 23.69
C SER A 326 4.12 -21.12 24.13
N ALA A 327 3.39 -20.34 23.32
CA ALA A 327 3.08 -18.96 23.65
C ALA A 327 1.87 -18.87 24.60
N GLU A 328 1.98 -18.04 25.64
CA GLU A 328 0.79 -17.53 26.33
C GLU A 328 0.03 -16.58 25.38
N ASP A 329 -1.29 -16.49 25.51
CA ASP A 329 -2.15 -15.72 24.60
C ASP A 329 -1.64 -14.30 24.37
N GLN A 330 -1.25 -13.62 25.43
CA GLN A 330 -0.71 -12.25 25.38
C GLN A 330 0.64 -12.15 24.66
N MET A 331 1.38 -13.27 24.52
CA MET A 331 2.69 -13.33 23.85
C MET A 331 2.62 -13.85 22.42
N LEU A 332 1.47 -14.30 21.97
CA LEU A 332 1.31 -14.96 20.66
C LEU A 332 1.84 -14.10 19.51
N LEU A 333 1.43 -12.84 19.43
CA LEU A 333 1.85 -11.91 18.37
C LEU A 333 3.34 -11.56 18.47
N ASN A 334 3.89 -11.43 19.69
CA ASN A 334 5.33 -11.27 19.86
C ASN A 334 6.11 -12.48 19.32
N ARG A 335 5.61 -13.71 19.58
CA ARG A 335 6.24 -14.94 19.07
C ARG A 335 6.19 -15.01 17.56
N TRP A 336 5.02 -14.77 16.97
CA TRP A 336 4.88 -14.75 15.53
C TRP A 336 5.82 -13.72 14.87
N ILE A 337 5.77 -12.46 15.32
CA ILE A 337 6.51 -11.37 14.68
C ILE A 337 8.02 -11.49 14.89
N PHE A 338 8.48 -11.84 16.11
CA PHE A 338 9.90 -11.74 16.47
C PHE A 338 10.64 -13.06 16.63
N ALA A 339 9.95 -14.18 16.77
CA ALA A 339 10.58 -15.47 17.03
C ALA A 339 10.44 -16.47 15.87
N CYS A 340 9.37 -16.41 15.09
CA CYS A 340 9.20 -17.30 13.95
C CYS A 340 10.11 -16.88 12.78
N SER A 341 10.97 -17.79 12.33
CA SER A 341 11.82 -17.60 11.15
C SER A 341 11.14 -18.06 9.85
N SER A 342 10.14 -18.93 9.96
CA SER A 342 9.28 -19.38 8.86
C SER A 342 7.87 -18.88 9.07
N ASN A 343 7.09 -18.82 7.99
CA ASN A 343 5.69 -18.42 8.04
C ASN A 343 4.85 -19.48 8.77
N PRO A 344 4.24 -19.19 9.94
CA PRO A 344 3.42 -20.14 10.68
C PRO A 344 1.95 -20.12 10.26
N ILE A 345 1.56 -19.43 9.19
CA ILE A 345 0.18 -19.36 8.74
C ILE A 345 -0.19 -20.65 8.01
N THR A 346 -1.26 -21.31 8.47
CA THR A 346 -1.77 -22.55 7.87
C THR A 346 -3.03 -22.32 7.07
N ALA A 347 -3.88 -21.35 7.46
CA ALA A 347 -5.10 -21.07 6.74
C ALA A 347 -5.43 -19.57 6.77
N VAL A 348 -6.10 -19.11 5.72
CA VAL A 348 -6.61 -17.73 5.59
C VAL A 348 -8.02 -17.75 5.03
N MET A 349 -8.89 -17.00 5.66
CA MET A 349 -10.26 -16.78 5.19
C MET A 349 -10.43 -15.34 4.75
N THR A 350 -11.10 -15.12 3.64
CA THR A 350 -11.52 -13.79 3.17
C THR A 350 -13.01 -13.82 2.79
N GLY A 351 -13.77 -12.87 3.29
CA GLY A 351 -15.21 -12.78 3.01
C GLY A 351 -15.98 -14.06 3.36
N GLY A 352 -15.56 -14.78 4.40
CA GLY A 352 -16.18 -16.02 4.85
C GLY A 352 -15.81 -17.26 4.01
N ARG A 353 -14.80 -17.18 3.14
CA ARG A 353 -14.32 -18.30 2.31
C ARG A 353 -12.87 -18.61 2.61
N TRP A 354 -12.53 -19.87 2.79
CA TRP A 354 -11.15 -20.31 2.89
C TRP A 354 -10.46 -20.15 1.54
N VAL A 355 -9.38 -19.37 1.52
CA VAL A 355 -8.55 -19.11 0.32
C VAL A 355 -7.17 -19.73 0.45
N ILE A 356 -6.68 -19.90 1.67
CA ILE A 356 -5.49 -20.68 2.00
C ILE A 356 -5.89 -21.79 2.94
N GLU A 357 -5.50 -23.03 2.62
CA GLU A 357 -5.68 -24.23 3.42
C GLU A 357 -4.37 -25.03 3.39
N ASP A 358 -3.93 -25.49 4.55
CA ASP A 358 -2.63 -26.19 4.72
C ASP A 358 -1.43 -25.40 4.13
N GLY A 359 -1.50 -24.08 4.19
CA GLY A 359 -0.46 -23.17 3.66
C GLY A 359 -0.50 -22.96 2.13
N HIS A 360 -1.49 -23.50 1.43
CA HIS A 360 -1.59 -23.46 -0.02
C HIS A 360 -2.88 -22.78 -0.51
N HIS A 361 -2.77 -22.08 -1.64
CA HIS A 361 -3.91 -21.59 -2.39
C HIS A 361 -4.31 -22.61 -3.47
N HIS A 362 -5.61 -22.85 -3.67
CA HIS A 362 -6.11 -23.87 -4.63
C HIS A 362 -5.70 -23.62 -6.10
N LYS A 363 -5.29 -22.40 -6.45
CA LYS A 363 -4.79 -22.02 -7.79
C LYS A 363 -3.27 -21.80 -7.84
N GLU A 364 -2.55 -22.06 -6.74
CA GLU A 364 -1.14 -21.73 -6.60
C GLU A 364 -0.28 -22.32 -7.72
N GLU A 365 -0.47 -23.60 -8.02
CA GLU A 365 0.34 -24.29 -9.03
C GLU A 365 0.17 -23.68 -10.43
N SER A 366 -1.07 -23.51 -10.88
CA SER A 366 -1.36 -22.96 -12.21
C SER A 366 -0.92 -21.52 -12.37
N VAL A 367 -1.11 -20.69 -11.33
CA VAL A 367 -0.72 -19.28 -11.35
C VAL A 367 0.81 -19.16 -11.29
N SER A 368 1.49 -19.98 -10.48
CA SER A 368 2.95 -19.98 -10.42
C SER A 368 3.61 -20.36 -11.74
N GLN A 369 3.07 -21.38 -12.42
CA GLN A 369 3.56 -21.79 -13.75
C GLN A 369 3.39 -20.67 -14.79
N ALA A 370 2.21 -20.02 -14.81
CA ALA A 370 1.95 -18.90 -15.70
C ALA A 370 2.88 -17.70 -15.39
N PHE A 371 3.09 -17.38 -14.11
CA PHE A 371 4.00 -16.31 -13.67
C PHE A 371 5.43 -16.59 -14.11
N ILE A 372 5.94 -17.81 -13.93
CA ILE A 372 7.30 -18.18 -14.38
C ILE A 372 7.46 -17.96 -15.89
N GLN A 373 6.44 -18.29 -16.68
CA GLN A 373 6.49 -18.07 -18.14
C GLN A 373 6.52 -16.56 -18.46
N VAL A 374 5.66 -15.78 -17.83
CA VAL A 374 5.63 -14.31 -18.00
C VAL A 374 6.99 -13.69 -17.65
N MET A 375 7.61 -14.10 -16.54
CA MET A 375 8.93 -13.58 -16.15
C MET A 375 10.03 -13.93 -17.15
N LYS A 376 9.99 -15.12 -17.76
CA LYS A 376 10.90 -15.51 -18.85
C LYS A 376 10.70 -14.64 -20.08
N ASP A 377 9.47 -14.39 -20.47
CA ASP A 377 9.12 -13.57 -21.62
C ASP A 377 9.54 -12.11 -21.46
N LEU A 378 9.41 -11.55 -20.24
CA LEU A 378 9.83 -10.18 -19.94
C LEU A 378 11.36 -10.03 -19.86
N ALA A 379 12.08 -11.10 -19.52
CA ALA A 379 13.55 -11.12 -19.47
C ALA A 379 14.21 -11.29 -20.85
N ALA A 380 13.48 -11.77 -21.84
CA ALA A 380 13.95 -11.92 -23.22
C ALA A 380 13.89 -10.60 -23.99
#